data_38237395470c94e4e5ed674efdd7a700
#
_entry.id   38237395470c94e4e5ed674efdd7a700
#
_cell.length_a   1.000
_cell.length_b   1.000
_cell.length_c   1.000
_cell.angle_alpha   90.00
_cell.angle_beta   90.00
_cell.angle_gamma   90.00
#
_symmetry.space_group_name_H-M   'P 1'
#
loop_
_entity.id
_entity.type
_entity.pdbx_description
1 polymer ?
#
loop_
_entity_poly.entity_id
_entity_poly.type
_entity_poly.pdbx_seq_one_letter_code
_entity_poly.pdbx_strand_id
1 'polypeptide(L)'
;NIDIEGFSNKDKTAVLRVFAKMFYNHLGFYGENLKVAMMERYIDQQGKTEEFRRVFEEKKGKSWMEMRRAFAFNGKFIIPTLMEVLDMSEDDAKAWFNDKTATEISIAQLVEDMKAYVDTKPANFRLLFMIDEVGQYVGTDTDMLLNLQSLTEKIGSECEGKIWVVCTGQEAIDEIIKVRADEFSRIQARFKTRLSLSSSSVDEVIQKRILKKKPEATTDLETVYEQNDSVLRNLFSFNGSILDIKGYSGPREFTENFPFVPYQFIIMQKVFAEIRKHGNSGKHLSGGERSMLSGFQEAAQKIQEKDEYALVPFFRFYDTVHTFLDGSIRRVIERCQKAADNGDGIEQQDVD
;
A
#
# COMPACT_ATOMS: atom_id res chain seq x y z
N ASN A 1 4.80 -1.89 8.71
CA ASN A 1 4.34 -1.97 7.33
C ASN A 1 5.29 -2.91 6.59
N ILE A 2 4.75 -3.93 5.98
CA ILE A 2 5.53 -4.97 5.32
C ILE A 2 5.35 -4.74 3.82
N ASP A 3 6.40 -4.24 3.15
CA ASP A 3 6.52 -4.29 1.71
C ASP A 3 7.08 -5.67 1.33
N ILE A 4 6.25 -6.50 0.74
CA ILE A 4 6.56 -7.89 0.46
C ILE A 4 7.26 -8.05 -0.90
N GLU A 5 7.14 -7.10 -1.82
CA GLU A 5 7.75 -7.17 -3.16
C GLU A 5 9.29 -7.26 -3.14
N GLY A 6 9.93 -6.79 -2.07
CA GLY A 6 11.40 -6.86 -1.91
C GLY A 6 11.97 -8.24 -1.59
N PHE A 7 11.15 -9.28 -1.44
CA PHE A 7 11.62 -10.63 -1.11
C PHE A 7 11.72 -11.51 -2.37
N SER A 8 12.91 -11.64 -2.92
CA SER A 8 13.20 -12.29 -4.21
C SER A 8 13.09 -13.82 -4.26
N ASN A 9 12.85 -14.50 -3.16
CA ASN A 9 12.71 -15.96 -3.13
C ASN A 9 11.26 -16.36 -2.80
N LYS A 10 10.53 -16.81 -3.82
CA LYS A 10 9.23 -17.49 -3.69
C LYS A 10 9.43 -18.92 -3.17
N ASP A 11 9.79 -19.04 -1.91
CA ASP A 11 9.91 -20.28 -1.18
C ASP A 11 8.71 -20.40 -0.22
N LYS A 12 8.29 -21.63 0.05
CA LYS A 12 7.18 -21.97 0.95
C LYS A 12 7.22 -21.22 2.29
N THR A 13 8.42 -20.93 2.79
CA THR A 13 8.64 -20.26 4.09
C THR A 13 8.72 -18.73 3.99
N ALA A 14 8.55 -18.15 2.80
CA ALA A 14 8.74 -16.72 2.58
C ALA A 14 7.87 -15.84 3.51
N VAL A 15 6.58 -16.18 3.65
CA VAL A 15 5.66 -15.47 4.56
C VAL A 15 6.18 -15.52 6.00
N LEU A 16 6.57 -16.71 6.46
CA LEU A 16 7.09 -16.90 7.82
C LEU A 16 8.37 -16.11 8.08
N ARG A 17 9.28 -16.10 7.11
CA ARG A 17 10.53 -15.30 7.19
C ARG A 17 10.25 -13.80 7.26
N VAL A 18 9.25 -13.32 6.52
CA VAL A 18 8.84 -11.92 6.57
C VAL A 18 8.34 -11.53 7.96
N PHE A 19 7.46 -12.33 8.54
CA PHE A 19 6.98 -12.11 9.91
C PHE A 19 8.12 -12.15 10.92
N ALA A 20 9.00 -13.14 10.83
CA ALA A 20 10.16 -13.27 11.70
C ALA A 20 11.11 -12.08 11.58
N LYS A 21 11.45 -11.67 10.34
CA LYS A 21 12.27 -10.50 10.08
C LYS A 21 11.69 -9.24 10.73
N MET A 22 10.40 -8.97 10.50
CA MET A 22 9.74 -7.78 11.04
C MET A 22 9.67 -7.81 12.58
N PHE A 23 9.37 -8.98 13.14
CA PHE A 23 9.32 -9.16 14.58
C PHE A 23 10.68 -8.96 15.23
N TYR A 24 11.73 -9.61 14.74
CA TYR A 24 13.07 -9.44 15.30
C TYR A 24 13.64 -8.04 15.09
N ASN A 25 13.37 -7.41 13.95
CA ASN A 25 13.73 -5.99 13.76
C ASN A 25 13.02 -5.07 14.75
N HIS A 26 11.74 -5.35 15.06
CA HIS A 26 10.99 -4.61 16.09
C HIS A 26 11.62 -4.75 17.49
N LEU A 27 12.18 -5.92 17.78
CA LEU A 27 12.92 -6.16 19.03
C LEU A 27 14.32 -5.52 19.06
N GLY A 28 14.79 -4.98 17.93
CA GLY A 28 16.14 -4.41 17.78
C GLY A 28 17.21 -5.40 17.32
N PHE A 29 16.82 -6.66 17.05
CA PHE A 29 17.69 -7.69 16.51
C PHE A 29 17.85 -7.57 14.99
N TYR A 30 18.85 -8.24 14.41
CA TYR A 30 19.14 -8.15 12.99
C TYR A 30 18.26 -9.13 12.17
N GLY A 31 17.00 -8.81 11.97
CA GLY A 31 16.04 -9.65 11.26
C GLY A 31 16.34 -9.90 9.78
N GLU A 32 17.27 -9.16 9.16
CA GLU A 32 17.73 -9.43 7.79
C GLU A 32 18.46 -10.78 7.68
N ASN A 33 18.99 -11.29 8.80
CA ASN A 33 19.59 -12.61 8.90
C ASN A 33 19.05 -13.31 10.14
N LEU A 34 18.16 -14.28 9.95
CA LEU A 34 17.49 -14.98 11.05
C LEU A 34 18.48 -15.63 12.02
N LYS A 35 19.60 -16.17 11.53
CA LYS A 35 20.64 -16.76 12.39
C LYS A 35 21.23 -15.72 13.33
N VAL A 36 21.52 -14.52 12.82
CA VAL A 36 22.02 -13.42 13.65
C VAL A 36 20.96 -12.97 14.65
N ALA A 37 19.72 -12.82 14.20
CA ALA A 37 18.62 -12.41 15.07
C ALA A 37 18.37 -13.42 16.21
N MET A 38 18.41 -14.71 15.91
CA MET A 38 18.27 -15.78 16.93
C MET A 38 19.44 -15.80 17.91
N MET A 39 20.66 -15.55 17.44
CA MET A 39 21.82 -15.38 18.31
C MET A 39 21.65 -14.18 19.23
N GLU A 40 21.35 -13.01 18.67
CA GLU A 40 21.16 -11.78 19.44
C GLU A 40 20.05 -11.96 20.49
N ARG A 41 18.95 -12.63 20.10
CA ARG A 41 17.86 -12.94 21.03
C ARG A 41 18.29 -13.88 22.15
N TYR A 42 19.03 -14.95 21.83
CA TYR A 42 19.54 -15.87 22.84
C TYR A 42 20.45 -15.16 23.85
N ILE A 43 21.38 -14.33 23.36
CA ILE A 43 22.27 -13.51 24.19
C ILE A 43 21.44 -12.54 25.07
N ASP A 44 20.38 -11.94 24.52
CA ASP A 44 19.49 -11.03 25.23
C ASP A 44 18.73 -11.75 26.37
N GLN A 45 18.21 -12.94 26.11
CA GLN A 45 17.56 -13.78 27.13
C GLN A 45 18.49 -14.15 28.27
N GLN A 46 19.81 -14.24 28.05
CA GLN A 46 20.82 -14.45 29.09
C GLN A 46 21.21 -13.14 29.80
N GLY A 47 20.64 -11.98 29.38
CA GLY A 47 21.01 -10.67 29.93
C GLY A 47 22.42 -10.21 29.55
N LYS A 48 23.01 -10.78 28.48
CA LYS A 48 24.41 -10.62 28.09
C LYS A 48 24.63 -9.71 26.89
N THR A 49 23.61 -9.01 26.42
CA THR A 49 23.66 -8.20 25.17
C THR A 49 24.75 -7.13 25.21
N GLU A 50 24.83 -6.35 26.28
CA GLU A 50 25.84 -5.28 26.39
C GLU A 50 27.25 -5.84 26.58
N GLU A 51 27.38 -6.91 27.33
CA GLU A 51 28.68 -7.61 27.48
C GLU A 51 29.19 -8.16 26.16
N PHE A 52 28.29 -8.79 25.36
CA PHE A 52 28.62 -9.29 24.03
C PHE A 52 29.09 -8.18 23.09
N ARG A 53 28.37 -7.06 23.09
CA ARG A 53 28.72 -5.91 22.25
C ARG A 53 30.08 -5.35 22.61
N ARG A 54 30.36 -5.16 23.89
CA ARG A 54 31.66 -4.67 24.40
C ARG A 54 32.80 -5.62 24.04
N VAL A 55 32.70 -6.92 24.37
CA VAL A 55 33.72 -7.89 24.10
C VAL A 55 33.98 -8.06 22.59
N PHE A 56 32.94 -8.05 21.78
CA PHE A 56 33.11 -8.08 20.33
C PHE A 56 33.84 -6.85 19.81
N GLU A 57 33.50 -5.66 20.28
CA GLU A 57 34.15 -4.41 19.89
C GLU A 57 35.62 -4.36 20.31
N GLU A 58 35.96 -4.85 21.52
CA GLU A 58 37.32 -4.99 22.00
C GLU A 58 38.17 -5.90 21.09
N LYS A 59 37.58 -7.02 20.63
CA LYS A 59 38.26 -7.98 19.76
C LYS A 59 38.38 -7.52 18.31
N LYS A 60 37.33 -6.84 17.80
CA LYS A 60 37.20 -6.45 16.38
C LYS A 60 37.70 -5.04 16.08
N GLY A 61 37.65 -4.12 17.06
CA GLY A 61 37.89 -2.68 16.87
C GLY A 61 36.78 -1.97 16.13
N LYS A 62 35.56 -2.56 16.02
CA LYS A 62 34.35 -2.00 15.44
C LYS A 62 33.14 -2.54 16.16
N SER A 63 32.08 -1.72 16.24
CA SER A 63 30.87 -2.11 16.94
C SER A 63 30.16 -3.31 16.29
N TRP A 64 29.49 -4.10 17.12
CA TRP A 64 28.65 -5.19 16.62
C TRP A 64 27.56 -4.71 15.65
N MET A 65 26.92 -3.59 15.97
CA MET A 65 25.82 -3.02 15.16
C MET A 65 26.27 -2.70 13.72
N GLU A 66 27.52 -2.28 13.52
CA GLU A 66 28.07 -2.05 12.19
C GLU A 66 28.44 -3.37 11.48
N MET A 67 28.93 -4.35 12.23
CA MET A 67 29.54 -5.55 11.68
C MET A 67 28.57 -6.72 11.52
N ARG A 68 27.39 -6.71 12.17
CA ARG A 68 26.45 -7.84 12.14
C ARG A 68 25.95 -8.20 10.74
N ARG A 69 25.86 -7.22 9.80
CA ARG A 69 25.54 -7.50 8.39
C ARG A 69 26.58 -8.37 7.68
N ALA A 70 27.82 -8.30 8.12
CA ALA A 70 28.93 -9.09 7.61
C ALA A 70 29.24 -10.30 8.49
N PHE A 71 28.25 -10.84 9.19
CA PHE A 71 28.35 -11.95 10.13
C PHE A 71 29.24 -13.09 9.65
N ALA A 72 28.99 -13.60 8.43
CA ALA A 72 29.69 -14.75 7.87
C ALA A 72 31.22 -14.55 7.75
N PHE A 73 31.69 -13.31 7.62
CA PHE A 73 33.11 -12.98 7.50
C PHE A 73 33.77 -12.65 8.84
N ASN A 74 33.02 -12.61 9.93
CA ASN A 74 33.52 -12.21 11.25
C ASN A 74 33.62 -13.36 12.24
N GLY A 75 33.57 -14.64 11.79
CA GLY A 75 33.62 -15.81 12.65
C GLY A 75 34.81 -15.84 13.60
N LYS A 76 36.00 -15.39 13.15
CA LYS A 76 37.19 -15.31 13.98
C LYS A 76 37.09 -14.36 15.19
N PHE A 77 36.10 -13.46 15.21
CA PHE A 77 35.82 -12.57 16.34
C PHE A 77 34.57 -13.01 17.09
N ILE A 78 33.55 -13.50 16.36
CA ILE A 78 32.28 -13.95 16.94
C ILE A 78 32.48 -15.18 17.83
N ILE A 79 33.19 -16.19 17.34
CA ILE A 79 33.42 -17.44 18.07
C ILE A 79 34.07 -17.17 19.43
N PRO A 80 35.22 -16.47 19.51
CA PRO A 80 35.85 -16.16 20.81
C PRO A 80 34.98 -15.25 21.71
N THR A 81 34.12 -14.40 21.12
CA THR A 81 33.19 -13.59 21.91
C THR A 81 32.08 -14.44 22.53
N LEU A 82 31.54 -15.41 21.80
CA LEU A 82 30.54 -16.34 22.32
C LEU A 82 31.13 -17.22 23.44
N MET A 83 32.37 -17.72 23.25
CA MET A 83 33.07 -18.49 24.28
C MET A 83 33.20 -17.70 25.58
N GLU A 84 33.63 -16.44 25.50
CA GLU A 84 33.89 -15.60 26.67
C GLU A 84 32.58 -15.17 27.36
N VAL A 85 31.60 -14.75 26.59
CA VAL A 85 30.35 -14.16 27.13
C VAL A 85 29.36 -15.21 27.61
N LEU A 86 29.26 -16.33 26.87
CA LEU A 86 28.30 -17.40 27.16
C LEU A 86 28.92 -18.63 27.82
N ASP A 87 30.20 -18.58 28.13
CA ASP A 87 30.95 -19.71 28.71
C ASP A 87 30.84 -21.00 27.85
N MET A 88 30.86 -20.83 26.52
CA MET A 88 30.76 -21.93 25.57
C MET A 88 32.13 -22.56 25.30
N SER A 89 32.15 -23.86 25.06
CA SER A 89 33.35 -24.50 24.52
C SER A 89 33.66 -24.01 23.09
N GLU A 90 34.92 -24.11 22.66
CA GLU A 90 35.30 -23.72 21.30
C GLU A 90 34.55 -24.56 20.24
N ASP A 91 34.39 -25.86 20.52
CA ASP A 91 33.69 -26.76 19.61
C ASP A 91 32.22 -26.43 19.50
N ASP A 92 31.52 -26.10 20.59
CA ASP A 92 30.13 -25.69 20.59
C ASP A 92 29.94 -24.35 19.85
N ALA A 93 30.80 -23.37 20.12
CA ALA A 93 30.74 -22.07 19.46
C ALA A 93 31.01 -22.20 17.95
N LYS A 94 31.96 -23.05 17.53
CA LYS A 94 32.20 -23.33 16.11
C LYS A 94 31.08 -24.12 15.48
N ALA A 95 30.53 -25.15 16.15
CA ALA A 95 29.40 -25.92 15.67
C ALA A 95 28.20 -25.01 15.42
N TRP A 96 27.88 -24.18 16.40
CA TRP A 96 26.80 -23.22 16.27
C TRP A 96 27.02 -22.21 15.12
N PHE A 97 28.22 -21.62 15.03
CA PHE A 97 28.54 -20.67 13.98
C PHE A 97 28.45 -21.28 12.57
N ASN A 98 28.84 -22.54 12.41
CA ASN A 98 28.87 -23.25 11.13
C ASN A 98 27.52 -23.93 10.78
N ASP A 99 26.62 -24.04 11.74
CA ASP A 99 25.30 -24.66 11.51
C ASP A 99 24.49 -23.87 10.48
N LYS A 100 24.13 -24.51 9.38
CA LYS A 100 23.33 -23.94 8.29
C LYS A 100 21.83 -24.08 8.54
N THR A 101 21.40 -24.97 9.45
CA THR A 101 19.99 -25.23 9.74
C THR A 101 19.36 -24.14 10.62
N ALA A 102 20.18 -23.40 11.38
CA ALA A 102 19.76 -22.26 12.20
C ALA A 102 19.22 -21.05 11.38
N THR A 103 19.03 -21.21 10.07
CA THR A 103 18.41 -20.20 9.21
C THR A 103 16.91 -20.41 9.01
N GLU A 104 16.37 -21.52 9.50
CA GLU A 104 14.95 -21.86 9.40
C GLU A 104 14.25 -21.62 10.74
N ILE A 105 13.08 -21.04 10.68
CA ILE A 105 12.21 -20.86 11.84
C ILE A 105 10.90 -21.57 11.59
N SER A 106 10.40 -22.30 12.58
CA SER A 106 9.07 -22.89 12.53
C SER A 106 7.98 -21.88 12.96
N ILE A 107 6.74 -22.13 12.51
CA ILE A 107 5.58 -21.32 12.97
C ILE A 107 5.46 -21.41 14.49
N ALA A 108 5.69 -22.61 15.07
CA ALA A 108 5.61 -22.80 16.52
C ALA A 108 6.60 -21.93 17.27
N GLN A 109 7.86 -21.95 16.84
CA GLN A 109 8.92 -21.16 17.47
C GLN A 109 8.67 -19.65 17.35
N LEU A 110 8.25 -19.18 16.16
CA LEU A 110 7.96 -17.76 15.97
C LEU A 110 6.79 -17.29 16.85
N VAL A 111 5.73 -18.08 16.96
CA VAL A 111 4.56 -17.72 17.80
C VAL A 111 4.92 -17.77 19.28
N GLU A 112 5.72 -18.75 19.72
CA GLU A 112 6.24 -18.80 21.08
C GLU A 112 7.08 -17.56 21.42
N ASP A 113 7.93 -17.13 20.49
CA ASP A 113 8.76 -15.93 20.64
C ASP A 113 7.92 -14.66 20.74
N MET A 114 6.91 -14.55 19.87
CA MET A 114 5.96 -13.43 19.91
C MET A 114 5.15 -13.42 21.19
N LYS A 115 4.68 -14.60 21.66
CA LYS A 115 3.93 -14.73 22.90
C LYS A 115 4.79 -14.32 24.09
N ALA A 116 6.00 -14.85 24.20
CA ALA A 116 6.92 -14.49 25.26
C ALA A 116 7.15 -12.98 25.32
N TYR A 117 7.28 -12.31 24.17
CA TYR A 117 7.42 -10.85 24.11
C TYR A 117 6.17 -10.11 24.61
N VAL A 118 4.97 -10.45 24.09
CA VAL A 118 3.75 -9.72 24.48
C VAL A 118 3.35 -9.99 25.93
N ASP A 119 3.75 -11.12 26.51
CA ASP A 119 3.51 -11.46 27.91
C ASP A 119 4.36 -10.61 28.90
N THR A 120 5.47 -10.03 28.42
CA THR A 120 6.24 -9.05 29.20
C THR A 120 5.61 -7.66 29.21
N LYS A 121 4.59 -7.40 28.40
CA LYS A 121 3.97 -6.08 28.22
C LYS A 121 2.72 -5.91 29.08
N PRO A 122 2.28 -4.67 29.33
CA PRO A 122 1.03 -4.42 30.05
C PRO A 122 -0.17 -5.11 29.38
N ALA A 123 -1.20 -5.42 30.15
CA ALA A 123 -2.38 -6.16 29.69
C ALA A 123 -3.12 -5.50 28.49
N ASN A 124 -3.06 -4.18 28.38
CA ASN A 124 -3.63 -3.41 27.27
C ASN A 124 -2.71 -3.30 26.03
N PHE A 125 -1.49 -3.82 26.08
CA PHE A 125 -0.59 -3.82 24.94
C PHE A 125 -1.12 -4.74 23.82
N ARG A 126 -0.97 -4.28 22.58
CA ARG A 126 -1.27 -5.08 21.39
C ARG A 126 -0.15 -4.93 20.38
N LEU A 127 0.31 -6.07 19.86
CA LEU A 127 1.24 -6.11 18.73
C LEU A 127 0.43 -6.25 17.44
N LEU A 128 0.64 -5.34 16.48
CA LEU A 128 -0.09 -5.30 15.24
C LEU A 128 0.85 -5.54 14.05
N PHE A 129 0.58 -6.59 13.27
CA PHE A 129 1.19 -6.81 11.97
C PHE A 129 0.25 -6.28 10.89
N MET A 130 0.74 -5.36 10.07
CA MET A 130 0.02 -4.83 8.92
C MET A 130 0.72 -5.28 7.64
N ILE A 131 0.02 -6.03 6.80
CA ILE A 131 0.53 -6.59 5.55
C ILE A 131 -0.28 -5.98 4.41
N ASP A 132 0.40 -5.23 3.55
CA ASP A 132 -0.22 -4.60 2.40
C ASP A 132 -0.18 -5.52 1.18
N GLU A 133 -1.25 -5.50 0.39
CA GLU A 133 -1.37 -6.24 -0.87
C GLU A 133 -1.06 -7.75 -0.80
N VAL A 134 -1.47 -8.40 0.30
CA VAL A 134 -1.18 -9.82 0.55
C VAL A 134 -1.60 -10.73 -0.61
N GLY A 135 -2.69 -10.41 -1.30
CA GLY A 135 -3.21 -11.17 -2.43
C GLY A 135 -2.25 -11.19 -3.64
N GLN A 136 -1.58 -10.07 -3.92
CA GLN A 136 -0.60 -9.99 -5.01
C GLN A 136 0.66 -10.83 -4.71
N TYR A 137 1.08 -10.82 -3.45
CA TYR A 137 2.26 -11.56 -3.02
C TYR A 137 2.04 -13.07 -2.97
N VAL A 138 0.98 -13.50 -2.31
CA VAL A 138 0.63 -14.91 -2.20
C VAL A 138 0.21 -15.46 -3.56
N GLY A 139 -0.51 -14.64 -4.35
CA GLY A 139 -0.93 -14.99 -5.72
C GLY A 139 -1.59 -16.37 -5.78
N THR A 140 -1.04 -17.24 -6.64
CA THR A 140 -1.52 -18.60 -6.82
C THR A 140 -0.76 -19.65 -6.00
N ASP A 141 0.15 -19.24 -5.09
CA ASP A 141 0.97 -20.15 -4.29
C ASP A 141 0.19 -20.65 -3.08
N THR A 142 -0.30 -21.88 -3.18
CA THR A 142 -1.08 -22.55 -2.15
C THR A 142 -0.29 -22.77 -0.86
N ASP A 143 1.02 -23.03 -0.94
CA ASP A 143 1.86 -23.30 0.23
C ASP A 143 2.08 -22.03 1.06
N MET A 144 2.30 -20.87 0.40
CA MET A 144 2.39 -19.58 1.10
C MET A 144 1.07 -19.24 1.80
N LEU A 145 -0.03 -19.53 1.15
CA LEU A 145 -1.37 -19.30 1.66
C LEU A 145 -1.64 -20.14 2.92
N LEU A 146 -1.29 -21.42 2.87
CA LEU A 146 -1.40 -22.36 4.01
C LEU A 146 -0.49 -21.93 5.17
N ASN A 147 0.70 -21.42 4.90
CA ASN A 147 1.59 -20.90 5.94
C ASN A 147 1.03 -19.63 6.62
N LEU A 148 0.45 -18.71 5.84
CA LEU A 148 -0.22 -17.54 6.41
C LEU A 148 -1.42 -17.95 7.27
N GLN A 149 -2.22 -18.93 6.79
CA GLN A 149 -3.33 -19.48 7.53
C GLN A 149 -2.87 -20.10 8.86
N SER A 150 -1.89 -21.01 8.79
CA SER A 150 -1.39 -21.72 9.97
C SER A 150 -0.77 -20.78 10.99
N LEU A 151 -0.06 -19.75 10.53
CA LEU A 151 0.52 -18.71 11.39
C LEU A 151 -0.58 -17.89 12.10
N THR A 152 -1.57 -17.39 11.34
CA THR A 152 -2.66 -16.59 11.91
C THR A 152 -3.54 -17.41 12.86
N GLU A 153 -3.77 -18.68 12.56
CA GLU A 153 -4.50 -19.62 13.40
C GLU A 153 -3.79 -19.87 14.74
N LYS A 154 -2.49 -20.12 14.68
CA LYS A 154 -1.67 -20.33 15.88
C LYS A 154 -1.52 -19.08 16.72
N ILE A 155 -1.35 -17.90 16.11
CA ILE A 155 -1.40 -16.60 16.79
C ILE A 155 -2.74 -16.43 17.51
N GLY A 156 -3.85 -16.73 16.83
CA GLY A 156 -5.20 -16.59 17.40
C GLY A 156 -5.47 -17.51 18.58
N SER A 157 -4.92 -18.74 18.56
CA SER A 157 -5.12 -19.74 19.62
C SER A 157 -4.20 -19.52 20.83
N GLU A 158 -2.96 -19.07 20.63
CA GLU A 158 -1.94 -19.04 21.69
C GLU A 158 -1.68 -17.66 22.30
N CYS A 159 -1.95 -16.57 21.56
CA CYS A 159 -1.57 -15.22 22.00
C CYS A 159 -2.72 -14.43 22.63
N GLU A 160 -3.85 -15.05 22.96
CA GLU A 160 -4.94 -14.47 23.77
C GLU A 160 -5.44 -13.09 23.27
N GLY A 161 -5.43 -12.88 21.96
CA GLY A 161 -5.84 -11.60 21.35
C GLY A 161 -4.85 -10.44 21.55
N LYS A 162 -3.65 -10.69 22.06
CA LYS A 162 -2.59 -9.67 22.19
C LYS A 162 -1.88 -9.37 20.88
N ILE A 163 -1.99 -10.25 19.87
CA ILE A 163 -1.38 -10.09 18.56
C ILE A 163 -2.47 -10.05 17.50
N TRP A 164 -2.40 -9.04 16.64
CA TRP A 164 -3.35 -8.82 15.56
C TRP A 164 -2.64 -8.83 14.21
N VAL A 165 -3.28 -9.45 13.22
CA VAL A 165 -2.81 -9.47 11.84
C VAL A 165 -3.88 -8.80 10.98
N VAL A 166 -3.50 -7.72 10.30
CA VAL A 166 -4.35 -6.98 9.35
C VAL A 166 -3.74 -7.11 7.96
N CYS A 167 -4.53 -7.63 7.03
CA CYS A 167 -4.13 -7.77 5.64
C CYS A 167 -4.98 -6.85 4.77
N THR A 168 -4.36 -6.19 3.79
CA THR A 168 -5.07 -5.47 2.75
C THR A 168 -4.97 -6.20 1.41
N GLY A 169 -5.91 -5.94 0.51
CA GLY A 169 -5.90 -6.43 -0.85
C GLY A 169 -6.67 -5.48 -1.75
N GLN A 170 -6.24 -5.31 -3.00
CA GLN A 170 -6.90 -4.44 -3.97
C GLN A 170 -8.13 -5.10 -4.61
N GLU A 171 -8.06 -6.40 -4.84
CA GLU A 171 -9.20 -7.17 -5.32
C GLU A 171 -9.95 -7.73 -4.12
N ALA A 172 -11.27 -7.76 -4.22
CA ALA A 172 -12.04 -8.53 -3.26
C ALA A 172 -11.45 -9.93 -3.25
N ILE A 173 -11.04 -10.37 -2.06
CA ILE A 173 -10.54 -11.73 -1.86
C ILE A 173 -11.46 -12.74 -2.57
N ASP A 174 -12.73 -12.41 -2.74
CA ASP A 174 -13.76 -13.18 -3.45
C ASP A 174 -13.54 -13.33 -4.97
N GLU A 175 -12.81 -12.43 -5.64
CA GLU A 175 -12.51 -12.58 -7.09
C GLU A 175 -11.33 -13.50 -7.36
N ILE A 176 -10.36 -13.53 -6.47
CA ILE A 176 -9.27 -14.51 -6.47
C ILE A 176 -9.83 -15.91 -6.18
N ILE A 177 -10.91 -16.01 -5.41
CA ILE A 177 -11.61 -17.23 -5.00
C ILE A 177 -12.31 -17.94 -6.16
N LYS A 178 -12.80 -17.24 -7.17
CA LYS A 178 -13.52 -17.86 -8.31
C LYS A 178 -12.70 -18.93 -9.03
N VAL A 179 -11.38 -18.92 -8.85
CA VAL A 179 -10.47 -19.91 -9.46
C VAL A 179 -10.21 -21.12 -8.55
N ARG A 180 -10.36 -21.00 -7.20
CA ARG A 180 -10.10 -22.09 -6.23
C ARG A 180 -10.92 -21.92 -4.94
N ALA A 181 -12.24 -22.05 -5.07
CA ALA A 181 -13.20 -21.77 -3.98
C ALA A 181 -12.92 -22.49 -2.64
N ASP A 182 -12.39 -23.72 -2.67
CA ASP A 182 -12.28 -24.55 -1.47
C ASP A 182 -11.07 -24.19 -0.56
N GLU A 183 -9.95 -23.76 -1.14
CA GLU A 183 -8.73 -23.47 -0.39
C GLU A 183 -8.77 -22.08 0.24
N PHE A 184 -9.30 -21.09 -0.47
CA PHE A 184 -9.47 -19.74 0.01
C PHE A 184 -10.57 -19.57 1.08
N SER A 185 -11.63 -20.35 0.98
CA SER A 185 -12.70 -20.39 1.99
C SER A 185 -12.15 -20.69 3.40
N ARG A 186 -11.10 -21.52 3.48
CA ARG A 186 -10.42 -21.87 4.73
C ARG A 186 -9.67 -20.69 5.35
N ILE A 187 -9.03 -19.84 4.53
CA ILE A 187 -8.33 -18.64 5.00
C ILE A 187 -9.32 -17.58 5.43
N GLN A 188 -10.35 -17.35 4.64
CA GLN A 188 -11.42 -16.42 4.99
C GLN A 188 -12.04 -16.75 6.36
N ALA A 189 -12.16 -18.02 6.71
CA ALA A 189 -12.66 -18.42 8.01
C ALA A 189 -11.78 -17.97 9.19
N ARG A 190 -10.50 -17.65 8.95
CA ARG A 190 -9.54 -17.22 9.99
C ARG A 190 -9.54 -15.69 10.19
N PHE A 191 -9.88 -14.92 9.15
CA PHE A 191 -10.07 -13.48 9.26
C PHE A 191 -11.54 -13.18 9.58
N LYS A 192 -11.84 -13.06 10.89
CA LYS A 192 -13.21 -12.89 11.39
C LYS A 192 -13.81 -11.52 11.02
N THR A 193 -12.97 -10.50 10.93
CA THR A 193 -13.39 -9.13 10.59
C THR A 193 -12.96 -8.83 9.17
N ARG A 194 -13.94 -8.53 8.31
CA ARG A 194 -13.72 -8.12 6.92
C ARG A 194 -14.28 -6.73 6.73
N LEU A 195 -13.48 -5.85 6.19
CA LEU A 195 -13.85 -4.48 5.88
C LEU A 195 -13.67 -4.29 4.37
N SER A 196 -14.74 -3.93 3.69
CA SER A 196 -14.69 -3.52 2.30
C SER A 196 -14.68 -2.00 2.26
N LEU A 197 -13.63 -1.42 1.69
CA LEU A 197 -13.57 -0.01 1.40
C LEU A 197 -14.13 0.19 0.00
N SER A 198 -15.35 0.69 -0.09
CA SER A 198 -15.94 1.05 -1.39
C SER A 198 -15.41 2.41 -1.83
N SER A 199 -15.09 2.55 -3.12
CA SER A 199 -14.72 3.82 -3.75
C SER A 199 -15.91 4.72 -4.05
N SER A 200 -17.04 4.52 -3.38
CA SER A 200 -18.26 5.30 -3.60
C SER A 200 -18.14 6.80 -3.26
N SER A 201 -17.04 7.21 -2.66
CA SER A 201 -16.79 8.59 -2.23
C SER A 201 -15.44 9.12 -2.72
N VAL A 202 -15.05 8.78 -3.96
CA VAL A 202 -13.81 9.31 -4.57
C VAL A 202 -13.90 10.84 -4.72
N ASP A 203 -15.06 11.37 -5.00
CA ASP A 203 -15.40 12.78 -5.01
C ASP A 203 -15.08 13.44 -3.66
N GLU A 204 -15.51 12.86 -2.54
CA GLU A 204 -15.20 13.35 -1.20
C GLU A 204 -13.68 13.37 -0.92
N VAL A 205 -12.95 12.36 -1.37
CA VAL A 205 -11.49 12.32 -1.24
C VAL A 205 -10.84 13.44 -2.05
N ILE A 206 -11.29 13.68 -3.30
CA ILE A 206 -10.80 14.77 -4.14
C ILE A 206 -11.06 16.12 -3.46
N GLN A 207 -12.30 16.37 -3.01
CA GLN A 207 -12.69 17.59 -2.32
C GLN A 207 -11.84 17.85 -1.07
N LYS A 208 -11.67 16.85 -0.21
CA LYS A 208 -10.99 16.99 1.08
C LYS A 208 -9.45 16.99 0.99
N ARG A 209 -8.86 16.38 -0.04
CA ARG A 209 -7.42 16.20 -0.17
C ARG A 209 -6.78 17.05 -1.24
N ILE A 210 -7.41 17.19 -2.40
CA ILE A 210 -6.88 17.95 -3.53
C ILE A 210 -7.45 19.37 -3.54
N LEU A 211 -8.77 19.50 -3.35
CA LEU A 211 -9.49 20.77 -3.49
C LEU A 211 -9.74 21.49 -2.17
N LYS A 212 -9.09 21.11 -1.09
CA LYS A 212 -9.27 21.75 0.20
C LYS A 212 -8.92 23.25 0.12
N LYS A 213 -9.90 24.11 0.37
CA LYS A 213 -9.75 25.57 0.34
C LYS A 213 -9.15 26.09 1.64
N LYS A 214 -8.48 27.23 1.52
CA LYS A 214 -8.14 28.08 2.68
C LYS A 214 -9.43 28.76 3.17
N PRO A 215 -9.53 29.07 4.47
CA PRO A 215 -10.75 29.71 5.01
C PRO A 215 -11.16 30.99 4.28
N GLU A 216 -10.20 31.82 3.91
CA GLU A 216 -10.44 33.09 3.18
C GLU A 216 -11.07 32.81 1.80
N ALA A 217 -10.51 31.88 1.04
CA ALA A 217 -11.02 31.51 -0.27
C ALA A 217 -12.42 30.88 -0.24
N THR A 218 -12.84 30.32 0.89
CA THR A 218 -14.21 29.79 1.03
C THR A 218 -15.26 30.89 0.91
N THR A 219 -15.08 31.98 1.63
CA THR A 219 -15.99 33.14 1.61
C THR A 219 -16.02 33.82 0.24
N ASP A 220 -14.85 33.95 -0.39
CA ASP A 220 -14.74 34.57 -1.71
C ASP A 220 -15.50 33.72 -2.76
N LEU A 221 -15.32 32.41 -2.76
CA LEU A 221 -16.01 31.50 -3.68
C LEU A 221 -17.51 31.41 -3.44
N GLU A 222 -17.98 31.49 -2.19
CA GLU A 222 -19.41 31.56 -1.88
C GLU A 222 -20.01 32.84 -2.50
N THR A 223 -19.31 33.98 -2.39
CA THR A 223 -19.72 35.25 -3.00
C THR A 223 -19.75 35.16 -4.54
N VAL A 224 -18.75 34.55 -5.15
CA VAL A 224 -18.69 34.30 -6.60
C VAL A 224 -19.91 33.49 -7.05
N TYR A 225 -20.26 32.42 -6.31
CA TYR A 225 -21.44 31.62 -6.62
C TYR A 225 -22.74 32.43 -6.53
N GLU A 226 -22.93 33.17 -5.45
CA GLU A 226 -24.15 33.96 -5.24
C GLU A 226 -24.38 35.01 -6.35
N GLN A 227 -23.29 35.62 -6.83
CA GLN A 227 -23.35 36.60 -7.92
C GLN A 227 -23.63 35.95 -9.28
N ASN A 228 -23.35 34.66 -9.46
CA ASN A 228 -23.46 33.95 -10.73
C ASN A 228 -24.45 32.78 -10.72
N ASP A 229 -25.25 32.59 -9.66
CA ASP A 229 -26.12 31.44 -9.46
C ASP A 229 -27.01 31.15 -10.69
N SER A 230 -27.67 32.18 -11.23
CA SER A 230 -28.57 32.03 -12.39
C SER A 230 -27.83 31.59 -13.66
N VAL A 231 -26.61 32.09 -13.86
CA VAL A 231 -25.76 31.72 -15.01
C VAL A 231 -25.29 30.27 -14.88
N LEU A 232 -24.78 29.89 -13.70
CA LEU A 232 -24.31 28.54 -13.41
C LEU A 232 -25.41 27.49 -13.53
N ARG A 233 -26.61 27.78 -13.04
CA ARG A 233 -27.79 26.90 -13.18
C ARG A 233 -28.24 26.70 -14.63
N ASN A 234 -28.20 27.76 -15.42
CA ASN A 234 -28.53 27.65 -16.85
C ASN A 234 -27.44 26.89 -17.62
N LEU A 235 -26.18 27.19 -17.36
CA LEU A 235 -25.06 26.58 -18.04
C LEU A 235 -24.96 25.07 -17.76
N PHE A 236 -25.26 24.65 -16.55
CA PHE A 236 -25.17 23.24 -16.13
C PHE A 236 -26.57 22.61 -15.90
N SER A 237 -27.50 22.90 -16.82
CA SER A 237 -28.80 22.27 -16.85
C SER A 237 -28.78 21.06 -17.79
N PHE A 238 -28.91 19.86 -17.25
CA PHE A 238 -28.80 18.58 -17.98
C PHE A 238 -30.18 17.95 -18.18
N ASN A 239 -31.04 18.62 -18.92
CA ASN A 239 -32.40 18.12 -19.21
C ASN A 239 -32.34 16.93 -20.18
N GLY A 240 -33.04 15.84 -19.84
CA GLY A 240 -33.12 14.64 -20.69
C GLY A 240 -31.90 13.72 -20.66
N SER A 241 -30.94 13.93 -19.75
CA SER A 241 -29.83 13.02 -19.57
C SER A 241 -30.28 11.67 -18.99
N ILE A 242 -29.80 10.56 -19.58
CA ILE A 242 -29.98 9.21 -19.04
C ILE A 242 -29.20 9.03 -17.72
N LEU A 243 -28.13 9.83 -17.53
CA LEU A 243 -27.31 9.82 -16.34
C LEU A 243 -27.87 10.84 -15.35
N ASP A 244 -27.86 10.51 -14.07
CA ASP A 244 -28.14 11.46 -13.00
C ASP A 244 -26.97 12.42 -12.81
N ILE A 245 -26.74 13.25 -13.84
CA ILE A 245 -25.74 14.31 -13.83
C ILE A 245 -26.38 15.64 -13.49
N LYS A 246 -25.69 16.42 -12.69
CA LYS A 246 -26.22 17.68 -12.16
C LYS A 246 -25.12 18.74 -12.04
N GLY A 247 -25.55 19.99 -12.08
CA GLY A 247 -24.73 21.14 -11.72
C GLY A 247 -24.64 21.31 -10.20
N TYR A 248 -24.35 22.51 -9.78
CA TYR A 248 -24.24 22.85 -8.35
C TYR A 248 -25.62 22.99 -7.69
N SER A 249 -25.74 22.44 -6.48
CA SER A 249 -26.95 22.59 -5.65
C SER A 249 -26.93 23.88 -4.80
N GLY A 250 -25.78 24.52 -4.63
CA GLY A 250 -25.65 25.74 -3.85
C GLY A 250 -24.21 26.17 -3.61
N PRO A 251 -23.99 27.28 -2.88
CA PRO A 251 -22.67 27.88 -2.69
C PRO A 251 -21.68 26.94 -2.01
N ARG A 252 -22.12 26.16 -1.05
CA ARG A 252 -21.25 25.19 -0.37
C ARG A 252 -20.72 24.11 -1.33
N GLU A 253 -21.60 23.51 -2.15
CA GLU A 253 -21.18 22.49 -3.11
C GLU A 253 -20.28 23.09 -4.19
N PHE A 254 -20.54 24.34 -4.62
CA PHE A 254 -19.65 25.07 -5.51
C PHE A 254 -18.25 25.21 -4.90
N THR A 255 -18.16 25.71 -3.68
CA THR A 255 -16.89 25.91 -2.99
C THR A 255 -16.12 24.59 -2.78
N GLU A 256 -16.81 23.52 -2.36
CA GLU A 256 -16.19 22.21 -2.15
C GLU A 256 -15.62 21.64 -3.45
N ASN A 257 -16.31 21.80 -4.58
CA ASN A 257 -15.95 21.24 -5.88
C ASN A 257 -15.06 22.15 -6.73
N PHE A 258 -15.08 23.48 -6.53
CA PHE A 258 -14.31 24.42 -7.38
C PHE A 258 -12.85 23.95 -7.54
N PRO A 259 -12.28 23.97 -8.75
CA PRO A 259 -12.82 24.53 -10.00
C PRO A 259 -13.59 23.52 -10.89
N PHE A 260 -14.08 22.43 -10.32
CA PHE A 260 -14.82 21.39 -11.03
C PHE A 260 -16.34 21.49 -10.80
N VAL A 261 -17.09 20.98 -11.78
CA VAL A 261 -18.54 20.87 -11.69
C VAL A 261 -18.95 19.45 -11.27
N PRO A 262 -19.96 19.26 -10.42
CA PRO A 262 -20.36 17.94 -9.90
C PRO A 262 -20.51 16.83 -10.96
N TYR A 263 -21.05 17.13 -12.15
CA TYR A 263 -21.19 16.15 -13.22
C TYR A 263 -19.87 15.52 -13.67
N GLN A 264 -18.76 16.26 -13.57
CA GLN A 264 -17.43 15.80 -14.00
C GLN A 264 -16.94 14.60 -13.17
N PHE A 265 -17.24 14.60 -11.87
CA PHE A 265 -16.90 13.45 -11.00
C PHE A 265 -17.66 12.21 -11.42
N ILE A 266 -18.97 12.35 -11.72
CA ILE A 266 -19.83 11.23 -12.13
C ILE A 266 -19.38 10.65 -13.47
N ILE A 267 -19.08 11.52 -14.45
CA ILE A 267 -18.64 11.07 -15.78
C ILE A 267 -17.26 10.41 -15.68
N MET A 268 -16.32 11.00 -14.94
CA MET A 268 -14.99 10.43 -14.81
C MET A 268 -15.00 9.05 -14.10
N GLN A 269 -15.83 8.86 -13.09
CA GLN A 269 -16.04 7.54 -12.48
C GLN A 269 -16.52 6.51 -13.52
N LYS A 270 -17.46 6.89 -14.38
CA LYS A 270 -17.97 6.01 -15.46
C LYS A 270 -16.91 5.74 -16.52
N VAL A 271 -16.16 6.76 -16.94
CA VAL A 271 -15.05 6.60 -17.89
C VAL A 271 -14.05 5.59 -17.38
N PHE A 272 -13.59 5.73 -16.12
CA PHE A 272 -12.65 4.75 -15.54
C PHE A 272 -13.27 3.36 -15.32
N ALA A 273 -14.56 3.27 -15.05
CA ALA A 273 -15.27 1.99 -14.96
C ALA A 273 -15.30 1.26 -16.32
N GLU A 274 -15.61 1.99 -17.41
CA GLU A 274 -15.63 1.43 -18.76
C GLU A 274 -14.21 1.10 -19.28
N ILE A 275 -13.22 1.92 -18.99
CA ILE A 275 -11.81 1.62 -19.30
C ILE A 275 -11.37 0.30 -18.63
N ARG A 276 -11.77 0.06 -17.38
CA ARG A 276 -11.50 -1.20 -16.68
C ARG A 276 -12.12 -2.41 -17.35
N LYS A 277 -13.33 -2.27 -17.91
CA LYS A 277 -14.04 -3.36 -18.58
C LYS A 277 -13.50 -3.68 -19.97
N HIS A 278 -13.10 -2.65 -20.70
CA HIS A 278 -12.84 -2.73 -22.15
C HIS A 278 -11.42 -2.29 -22.58
N GLY A 279 -10.63 -1.77 -21.67
CA GLY A 279 -9.28 -1.26 -21.97
C GLY A 279 -8.27 -2.37 -22.24
N ASN A 280 -7.35 -2.10 -23.19
CA ASN A 280 -6.29 -3.04 -23.64
C ASN A 280 -5.24 -3.37 -22.57
N SER A 281 -5.26 -2.74 -21.42
CA SER A 281 -4.23 -2.86 -20.36
C SER A 281 -4.71 -3.65 -19.14
N GLY A 282 -5.26 -4.84 -19.34
CA GLY A 282 -5.88 -5.71 -18.33
C GLY A 282 -5.00 -6.16 -17.16
N LYS A 283 -3.82 -5.58 -16.94
CA LYS A 283 -2.93 -5.92 -15.80
C LYS A 283 -2.35 -4.71 -15.04
N HIS A 284 -2.54 -3.46 -15.50
CA HIS A 284 -1.93 -2.29 -14.86
C HIS A 284 -2.93 -1.25 -14.30
N LEU A 285 -4.21 -1.57 -14.27
CA LEU A 285 -5.28 -0.71 -13.76
C LEU A 285 -5.54 -0.82 -12.24
N SER A 286 -4.62 -1.41 -11.49
CA SER A 286 -4.60 -1.31 -10.03
C SER A 286 -4.50 0.13 -9.51
N GLY A 287 -4.27 1.09 -10.41
CA GLY A 287 -4.19 2.51 -10.17
C GLY A 287 -5.42 3.35 -10.58
N GLY A 288 -6.57 2.73 -10.94
CA GLY A 288 -7.70 3.50 -11.48
C GLY A 288 -8.19 4.65 -10.58
N GLU A 289 -8.19 4.46 -9.27
CA GLU A 289 -8.51 5.52 -8.31
C GLU A 289 -7.37 6.55 -8.19
N ARG A 290 -6.12 6.09 -8.16
CA ARG A 290 -4.94 6.98 -8.18
C ARG A 290 -4.88 7.77 -9.47
N SER A 291 -5.21 7.14 -10.62
CA SER A 291 -5.30 7.81 -11.92
C SER A 291 -6.41 8.85 -11.94
N MET A 292 -7.54 8.60 -11.30
CA MET A 292 -8.62 9.57 -11.17
C MET A 292 -8.18 10.76 -10.29
N LEU A 293 -7.55 10.51 -9.14
CA LEU A 293 -7.02 11.58 -8.28
C LEU A 293 -5.98 12.43 -9.03
N SER A 294 -5.04 11.78 -9.74
CA SER A 294 -4.04 12.48 -10.57
C SER A 294 -4.70 13.30 -11.67
N GLY A 295 -5.72 12.77 -12.35
CA GLY A 295 -6.45 13.48 -13.39
C GLY A 295 -7.09 14.78 -12.91
N PHE A 296 -7.75 14.75 -11.77
CA PHE A 296 -8.32 15.96 -11.16
C PHE A 296 -7.21 16.95 -10.73
N GLN A 297 -6.12 16.46 -10.17
CA GLN A 297 -4.98 17.30 -9.79
C GLN A 297 -4.34 17.97 -11.00
N GLU A 298 -4.03 17.21 -12.05
CA GLU A 298 -3.43 17.71 -13.28
C GLU A 298 -4.33 18.71 -14.00
N ALA A 299 -5.64 18.41 -14.09
CA ALA A 299 -6.61 19.32 -14.69
C ALA A 299 -6.74 20.65 -13.93
N ALA A 300 -6.73 20.59 -12.58
CA ALA A 300 -6.73 21.81 -11.75
C ALA A 300 -5.45 22.63 -11.94
N GLN A 301 -4.29 21.98 -12.01
CA GLN A 301 -3.00 22.66 -12.22
C GLN A 301 -2.95 23.43 -13.55
N LYS A 302 -3.62 22.94 -14.60
CA LYS A 302 -3.66 23.61 -15.92
C LYS A 302 -4.39 24.95 -15.92
N ILE A 303 -5.20 25.21 -14.90
CA ILE A 303 -5.94 26.49 -14.78
C ILE A 303 -5.52 27.28 -13.54
N GLN A 304 -4.45 26.92 -12.85
CA GLN A 304 -4.02 27.54 -11.60
C GLN A 304 -3.69 29.05 -11.71
N GLU A 305 -3.34 29.52 -12.93
CA GLU A 305 -3.05 30.93 -13.23
C GLU A 305 -4.31 31.71 -13.67
N LYS A 306 -5.48 31.06 -13.66
CA LYS A 306 -6.75 31.71 -13.98
C LYS A 306 -7.38 32.32 -12.72
N ASP A 307 -8.36 33.18 -12.95
CA ASP A 307 -9.13 33.82 -11.88
C ASP A 307 -10.18 32.90 -11.23
N GLU A 308 -10.88 33.41 -10.25
CA GLU A 308 -11.91 32.73 -9.48
C GLU A 308 -13.20 32.41 -10.29
N TYR A 309 -13.30 32.82 -11.53
CA TYR A 309 -14.38 32.51 -12.44
C TYR A 309 -14.08 31.32 -13.36
N ALA A 310 -12.83 30.85 -13.39
CA ALA A 310 -12.41 29.82 -14.28
C ALA A 310 -12.78 28.42 -13.76
N LEU A 311 -13.61 27.71 -14.51
CA LEU A 311 -13.89 26.29 -14.29
C LEU A 311 -13.05 25.42 -15.21
N VAL A 312 -12.73 24.20 -14.78
CA VAL A 312 -11.98 23.23 -15.58
C VAL A 312 -12.87 22.70 -16.71
N PRO A 313 -12.52 22.91 -17.97
CA PRO A 313 -13.23 22.27 -19.08
C PRO A 313 -13.01 20.76 -19.06
N PHE A 314 -14.04 19.98 -19.45
CA PHE A 314 -13.98 18.52 -19.34
C PHE A 314 -12.88 17.89 -20.21
N PHE A 315 -12.57 18.46 -21.36
CA PHE A 315 -11.51 17.95 -22.23
C PHE A 315 -10.12 17.92 -21.57
N ARG A 316 -9.88 18.68 -20.51
CA ARG A 316 -8.61 18.65 -19.75
C ARG A 316 -8.31 17.30 -19.10
N PHE A 317 -9.30 16.42 -19.00
CA PHE A 317 -9.10 15.05 -18.54
C PHE A 317 -8.58 14.11 -19.63
N TYR A 318 -8.59 14.54 -20.91
CA TYR A 318 -8.15 13.69 -22.03
C TYR A 318 -6.71 13.19 -21.84
N ASP A 319 -5.79 14.05 -21.41
CA ASP A 319 -4.39 13.67 -21.21
C ASP A 319 -4.23 12.54 -20.17
N THR A 320 -5.12 12.47 -19.20
CA THR A 320 -5.13 11.41 -18.19
C THR A 320 -5.66 10.09 -18.73
N VAL A 321 -6.65 10.13 -19.62
CA VAL A 321 -7.36 8.93 -20.09
C VAL A 321 -6.87 8.41 -21.43
N HIS A 322 -6.23 9.24 -22.27
CA HIS A 322 -5.87 8.89 -23.65
C HIS A 322 -5.00 7.65 -23.76
N THR A 323 -4.11 7.39 -22.79
CA THR A 323 -3.22 6.23 -22.79
C THR A 323 -3.97 4.91 -22.63
N PHE A 324 -5.17 4.95 -22.06
CA PHE A 324 -6.03 3.79 -21.82
C PHE A 324 -7.02 3.53 -22.96
N LEU A 325 -7.20 4.49 -23.87
CA LEU A 325 -8.09 4.35 -25.02
C LEU A 325 -7.52 3.35 -26.04
N ASP A 326 -8.42 2.69 -26.75
CA ASP A 326 -8.04 1.83 -27.87
C ASP A 326 -7.22 2.60 -28.91
N GLY A 327 -6.21 1.94 -29.48
CA GLY A 327 -5.32 2.54 -30.45
C GLY A 327 -6.02 3.02 -31.76
N SER A 328 -7.19 2.46 -32.08
CA SER A 328 -7.99 2.92 -33.23
C SER A 328 -8.65 4.28 -32.92
N ILE A 329 -9.20 4.43 -31.72
CA ILE A 329 -9.83 5.67 -31.24
C ILE A 329 -8.77 6.78 -31.15
N ARG A 330 -7.64 6.51 -30.51
CA ARG A 330 -6.53 7.48 -30.41
C ARG A 330 -6.10 8.01 -31.77
N ARG A 331 -5.93 7.12 -32.75
CA ARG A 331 -5.55 7.51 -34.14
C ARG A 331 -6.58 8.42 -34.80
N VAL A 332 -7.87 8.24 -34.51
CA VAL A 332 -8.91 9.15 -35.04
C VAL A 332 -8.76 10.53 -34.41
N ILE A 333 -8.65 10.60 -33.07
CA ILE A 333 -8.46 11.88 -32.35
C ILE A 333 -7.18 12.60 -32.82
N GLU A 334 -6.06 11.88 -32.95
CA GLU A 334 -4.80 12.44 -33.45
C GLU A 334 -4.91 12.98 -34.89
N ARG A 335 -5.74 12.37 -35.74
CA ARG A 335 -6.02 12.91 -37.08
C ARG A 335 -6.83 14.18 -37.02
N CYS A 336 -7.87 14.24 -36.18
CA CYS A 336 -8.65 15.45 -36.00
C CYS A 336 -7.76 16.60 -35.48
N GLN A 337 -6.91 16.32 -34.49
CA GLN A 337 -5.96 17.30 -33.99
C GLN A 337 -5.01 17.82 -35.08
N LYS A 338 -4.45 16.95 -35.88
CA LYS A 338 -3.58 17.36 -37.01
C LYS A 338 -4.33 18.19 -38.06
N ALA A 339 -5.59 17.88 -38.32
CA ALA A 339 -6.41 18.66 -39.25
C ALA A 339 -6.67 20.06 -38.68
N ALA A 340 -6.96 20.18 -37.36
CA ALA A 340 -7.09 21.48 -36.73
C ALA A 340 -5.78 22.28 -36.73
N ASP A 341 -4.65 21.65 -36.43
CA ASP A 341 -3.31 22.28 -36.46
C ASP A 341 -2.94 22.80 -37.86
N ASN A 342 -3.41 22.11 -38.93
CA ASN A 342 -3.17 22.48 -40.31
C ASN A 342 -4.20 23.47 -40.86
N GLY A 343 -5.29 23.72 -40.15
CA GLY A 343 -6.41 24.55 -40.65
C GLY A 343 -7.25 23.88 -41.74
N ASP A 344 -7.37 22.55 -41.72
CA ASP A 344 -8.08 21.74 -42.71
C ASP A 344 -9.61 21.71 -42.49
N GLY A 345 -10.19 22.83 -42.06
CA GLY A 345 -11.64 22.98 -41.88
C GLY A 345 -12.20 22.46 -40.56
N ILE A 346 -11.34 22.09 -39.63
CA ILE A 346 -11.65 21.75 -38.22
C ILE A 346 -10.88 22.75 -37.36
N GLU A 347 -11.59 23.36 -36.42
CA GLU A 347 -10.97 24.28 -35.43
C GLU A 347 -10.58 23.53 -34.15
N GLN A 348 -9.67 24.11 -33.39
CA GLN A 348 -9.22 23.49 -32.12
C GLN A 348 -10.38 23.21 -31.16
N GLN A 349 -11.35 24.11 -31.09
CA GLN A 349 -12.55 23.94 -30.27
C GLN A 349 -13.46 22.76 -30.69
N ASP A 350 -13.33 22.29 -31.95
CA ASP A 350 -14.09 21.12 -32.46
C ASP A 350 -13.41 19.80 -32.01
N VAL A 351 -12.13 19.85 -31.65
CA VAL A 351 -11.34 18.71 -31.21
C VAL A 351 -11.39 18.58 -29.68
N ASP A 352 -11.39 19.71 -28.97
CA ASP A 352 -11.51 19.78 -27.53
C ASP A 352 -12.87 19.27 -27.04
#